data_3b2201cd77e4cc49c564d7c4dd6f68d5
#
_entry.id   3b2201cd77e4cc49c564d7c4dd6f68d5
#
_cell.length_a   1.000
_cell.length_b   1.000
_cell.length_c   1.000
_cell.angle_alpha   90.00
_cell.angle_beta   90.00
_cell.angle_gamma   90.00
#
_symmetry.space_group_name_H-M   'P 1'
#
loop_
_entity.id
_entity.type
_entity.pdbx_description
1 polymer ?
#
loop_
_entity_poly.entity_id
_entity_poly.type
_entity_poly.pdbx_seq_one_letter_code
_entity_poly.pdbx_strand_id
1 'polypeptide(L)'
;MKKFLDAHCHLADERMASNLQNELDEAKKAGVTRFISSALCREEFTWHQQNQFPGMYWSAGIHPFYEKSDEKDFEFLIKFCDEKQIAAIGEIGLDGRNKNSEWQKQILLQQLDLAANYDLPVVFHVVHKYYDLYKIIKNNFPKIHGYLHAFNSSLDVAENFSKFDLAFSIGCKPPKKEVLQYIFNRSLILCETDAPYQKPHDSKEDFNHLKNLGLVVENIKKTCNCSFNNIFSVQNKTINMIFEDKLEVNNA
;
A
#
# COMPACT_ATOMS: atom_id res chain seq x y z
N MET A 1 -19.37 -5.00 14.11
CA MET A 1 -19.14 -4.52 12.73
C MET A 1 -17.73 -4.96 12.34
N LYS A 2 -17.47 -5.45 11.12
CA LYS A 2 -16.12 -5.89 10.73
C LYS A 2 -15.25 -4.68 10.52
N LYS A 3 -13.98 -4.79 10.94
CA LYS A 3 -13.02 -3.70 10.96
C LYS A 3 -12.00 -3.91 9.82
N PHE A 4 -12.22 -3.29 8.66
CA PHE A 4 -11.29 -3.35 7.54
C PHE A 4 -10.00 -2.57 7.82
N LEU A 5 -8.92 -3.00 7.17
CA LEU A 5 -7.67 -2.26 7.04
C LEU A 5 -7.69 -1.52 5.70
N ASP A 6 -7.41 -0.24 5.70
CA ASP A 6 -6.98 0.50 4.52
C ASP A 6 -5.48 0.25 4.33
N ALA A 7 -5.13 -0.53 3.30
CA ALA A 7 -3.76 -0.98 3.12
C ALA A 7 -2.83 0.10 2.56
N HIS A 8 -3.38 1.22 2.08
CA HIS A 8 -2.57 2.31 1.56
C HIS A 8 -3.33 3.63 1.56
N CYS A 9 -2.80 4.61 2.27
CA CYS A 9 -3.27 6.00 2.29
C CYS A 9 -2.11 6.93 2.67
N HIS A 10 -2.34 8.26 2.63
CA HIS A 10 -1.35 9.29 2.96
C HIS A 10 -1.91 10.25 4.00
N LEU A 11 -1.91 9.84 5.28
CA LEU A 11 -2.50 10.63 6.36
C LEU A 11 -1.75 11.93 6.65
N ALA A 12 -0.46 11.99 6.31
CA ALA A 12 0.38 13.19 6.48
C ALA A 12 0.17 14.24 5.37
N ASP A 13 -0.50 13.90 4.26
CA ASP A 13 -0.87 14.88 3.24
C ASP A 13 -1.74 15.98 3.85
N GLU A 14 -1.48 17.25 3.52
CA GLU A 14 -2.14 18.41 4.12
C GLU A 14 -3.67 18.35 4.02
N ARG A 15 -4.20 17.80 2.92
CA ARG A 15 -5.64 17.59 2.70
C ARG A 15 -6.27 16.66 3.73
N MET A 16 -5.50 15.68 4.20
CA MET A 16 -5.91 14.70 5.20
C MET A 16 -5.60 15.19 6.62
N ALA A 17 -4.37 15.62 6.86
CA ALA A 17 -3.87 16.04 8.16
C ALA A 17 -4.67 17.22 8.74
N SER A 18 -5.11 18.16 7.92
CA SER A 18 -5.89 19.34 8.34
C SER A 18 -7.27 18.99 8.92
N ASN A 19 -7.83 17.82 8.59
CA ASN A 19 -9.16 17.37 9.03
C ASN A 19 -9.16 15.90 9.49
N LEU A 20 -8.02 15.42 9.99
CA LEU A 20 -7.76 14.01 10.28
C LEU A 20 -8.84 13.37 11.16
N GLN A 21 -9.24 14.04 12.25
CA GLN A 21 -10.24 13.46 13.17
C GLN A 21 -11.57 13.16 12.47
N ASN A 22 -12.05 14.08 11.62
CA ASN A 22 -13.27 13.85 10.85
C ASN A 22 -13.11 12.72 9.82
N GLU A 23 -11.95 12.64 9.14
CA GLU A 23 -11.64 11.54 8.22
C GLU A 23 -11.69 10.18 8.93
N LEU A 24 -11.10 10.08 10.12
CA LEU A 24 -11.09 8.85 10.93
C LEU A 24 -12.49 8.49 11.44
N ASP A 25 -13.30 9.48 11.85
CA ASP A 25 -14.67 9.25 12.32
C ASP A 25 -15.58 8.75 11.20
N GLU A 26 -15.46 9.33 10.00
CA GLU A 26 -16.21 8.89 8.81
C GLU A 26 -15.74 7.50 8.33
N ALA A 27 -14.43 7.24 8.34
CA ALA A 27 -13.87 5.93 8.04
C ALA A 27 -14.39 4.85 9.01
N LYS A 28 -14.41 5.16 10.31
CA LYS A 28 -14.94 4.26 11.35
C LYS A 28 -16.42 3.93 11.13
N LYS A 29 -17.25 4.90 10.74
CA LYS A 29 -18.66 4.67 10.37
C LYS A 29 -18.77 3.74 9.16
N ALA A 30 -17.83 3.83 8.21
CA ALA A 30 -17.73 2.94 7.06
C ALA A 30 -17.12 1.56 7.38
N GLY A 31 -16.70 1.31 8.63
CA GLY A 31 -16.10 0.05 9.06
C GLY A 31 -14.60 -0.05 8.84
N VAL A 32 -13.92 1.06 8.60
CA VAL A 32 -12.46 1.15 8.42
C VAL A 32 -11.85 1.66 9.73
N THR A 33 -10.92 0.91 10.31
CA THR A 33 -10.38 1.23 11.65
C THR A 33 -8.88 1.02 11.76
N ARG A 34 -8.25 0.52 10.71
CA ARG A 34 -6.81 0.33 10.62
C ARG A 34 -6.31 0.90 9.31
N PHE A 35 -5.11 1.45 9.32
CA PHE A 35 -4.53 2.17 8.19
C PHE A 35 -3.04 1.87 8.08
N ILE A 36 -2.56 1.64 6.86
CA ILE A 36 -1.13 1.72 6.54
C ILE A 36 -0.95 3.03 5.78
N SER A 37 -0.32 4.00 6.44
CA SER A 37 -0.07 5.33 5.88
C SER A 37 1.35 5.41 5.36
N SER A 38 1.54 5.81 4.10
CA SER A 38 2.86 5.96 3.51
C SER A 38 3.41 7.35 3.72
N ALA A 39 4.69 7.41 4.11
CA ALA A 39 5.47 8.62 4.27
C ALA A 39 6.59 8.66 3.21
N LEU A 40 6.67 9.73 2.43
CA LEU A 40 7.46 9.83 1.22
C LEU A 40 8.57 10.90 1.29
N CYS A 41 8.61 11.69 2.35
CA CYS A 41 9.58 12.75 2.55
C CYS A 41 9.76 13.05 4.05
N ARG A 42 10.77 13.85 4.37
CA ARG A 42 11.16 14.18 5.75
C ARG A 42 10.05 14.82 6.57
N GLU A 43 9.23 15.69 5.98
CA GLU A 43 8.10 16.33 6.65
C GLU A 43 7.06 15.29 7.05
N GLU A 44 6.75 14.34 6.16
CA GLU A 44 5.80 13.27 6.42
C GLU A 44 6.34 12.25 7.43
N PHE A 45 7.66 11.96 7.43
CA PHE A 45 8.29 11.15 8.47
C PHE A 45 8.10 11.79 9.86
N THR A 46 8.38 13.09 9.97
CA THR A 46 8.20 13.84 11.20
C THR A 46 6.75 13.84 11.66
N TRP A 47 5.82 14.03 10.73
CA TRP A 47 4.40 14.01 11.02
C TRP A 47 3.96 12.66 11.59
N HIS A 48 4.37 11.53 10.98
CA HIS A 48 4.03 10.19 11.46
C HIS A 48 4.61 9.89 12.85
N GLN A 49 5.82 10.34 13.14
CA GLN A 49 6.40 10.19 14.47
C GLN A 49 5.62 10.94 15.57
N GLN A 50 5.01 12.06 15.22
CA GLN A 50 4.28 12.94 16.17
C GLN A 50 2.79 12.61 16.29
N ASN A 51 2.19 11.92 15.32
CA ASN A 51 0.73 11.74 15.22
C ASN A 51 0.33 10.26 15.22
N GLN A 52 0.83 9.49 16.21
CA GLN A 52 0.48 8.07 16.37
C GLN A 52 -0.87 7.90 17.06
N PHE A 53 -1.68 6.94 16.56
CA PHE A 53 -2.94 6.54 17.19
C PHE A 53 -3.21 5.03 17.00
N PRO A 54 -4.04 4.40 17.85
CA PRO A 54 -4.35 2.97 17.73
C PRO A 54 -4.94 2.61 16.36
N GLY A 55 -4.34 1.61 15.72
CA GLY A 55 -4.75 1.17 14.37
C GLY A 55 -4.04 1.88 13.22
N MET A 56 -3.18 2.86 13.50
CA MET A 56 -2.28 3.42 12.51
C MET A 56 -0.96 2.65 12.49
N TYR A 57 -0.58 2.22 11.31
CA TYR A 57 0.74 1.72 10.96
C TYR A 57 1.26 2.60 9.82
N TRP A 58 2.56 2.66 9.63
CA TRP A 58 3.10 3.45 8.54
C TRP A 58 4.30 2.80 7.86
N SER A 59 4.48 3.15 6.61
CA SER A 59 5.64 2.81 5.81
C SER A 59 6.44 4.07 5.50
N ALA A 60 7.73 3.91 5.27
CA ALA A 60 8.61 4.99 4.85
C ALA A 60 9.43 4.56 3.64
N GLY A 61 9.58 5.45 2.66
CA GLY A 61 10.32 5.17 1.44
C GLY A 61 10.70 6.42 0.65
N ILE A 62 11.67 6.25 -0.26
CA ILE A 62 12.05 7.24 -1.25
C ILE A 62 11.29 6.90 -2.53
N HIS A 63 10.26 7.70 -2.81
CA HIS A 63 9.33 7.44 -3.90
C HIS A 63 9.94 7.78 -5.27
N PRO A 64 9.72 6.97 -6.32
CA PRO A 64 10.36 7.16 -7.62
C PRO A 64 9.90 8.42 -8.39
N PHE A 65 8.82 9.06 -7.99
CA PHE A 65 8.23 10.19 -8.72
C PHE A 65 7.78 11.37 -7.84
N TYR A 66 7.71 11.22 -6.53
CA TYR A 66 7.30 12.30 -5.63
C TYR A 66 8.40 13.35 -5.52
N GLU A 67 8.08 14.61 -5.85
CA GLU A 67 9.07 15.69 -6.00
C GLU A 67 9.81 16.06 -4.71
N LYS A 68 9.20 15.78 -3.54
CA LYS A 68 9.81 16.04 -2.22
C LYS A 68 10.63 14.87 -1.69
N SER A 69 10.58 13.70 -2.35
CA SER A 69 11.43 12.57 -1.98
C SER A 69 12.88 12.84 -2.31
N ASP A 70 13.77 12.70 -1.34
CA ASP A 70 15.22 12.93 -1.48
C ASP A 70 15.99 11.66 -1.06
N GLU A 71 16.95 11.23 -1.87
CA GLU A 71 17.83 10.09 -1.56
C GLU A 71 18.66 10.32 -0.28
N LYS A 72 18.89 11.57 0.11
CA LYS A 72 19.53 11.93 1.38
C LYS A 72 18.75 11.50 2.61
N ASP A 73 17.46 11.20 2.44
CA ASP A 73 16.60 10.73 3.52
C ASP A 73 16.76 9.23 3.79
N PHE A 74 17.62 8.53 3.04
CA PHE A 74 17.87 7.10 3.22
C PHE A 74 18.38 6.73 4.63
N GLU A 75 19.16 7.61 5.27
CA GLU A 75 19.62 7.43 6.65
C GLU A 75 18.45 7.36 7.66
N PHE A 76 17.34 8.07 7.39
CA PHE A 76 16.15 7.99 8.23
C PHE A 76 15.46 6.65 8.11
N LEU A 77 15.44 6.06 6.90
CA LEU A 77 14.87 4.72 6.69
C LEU A 77 15.63 3.68 7.51
N ILE A 78 16.95 3.73 7.52
CA ILE A 78 17.79 2.85 8.35
C ILE A 78 17.42 3.02 9.83
N LYS A 79 17.37 4.26 10.31
CA LYS A 79 17.00 4.56 11.70
C LYS A 79 15.61 4.02 12.05
N PHE A 80 14.61 4.19 11.17
CA PHE A 80 13.24 3.70 11.42
C PHE A 80 13.19 2.16 11.48
N CYS A 81 14.02 1.48 10.70
CA CYS A 81 14.18 0.02 10.78
C CYS A 81 14.81 -0.39 12.11
N ASP A 82 15.93 0.23 12.51
CA ASP A 82 16.63 -0.05 13.78
C ASP A 82 15.71 0.14 15.00
N GLU A 83 14.93 1.22 14.98
CA GLU A 83 14.01 1.58 16.06
C GLU A 83 12.64 0.89 15.93
N LYS A 84 12.42 0.05 14.91
CA LYS A 84 11.17 -0.65 14.63
C LYS A 84 9.94 0.27 14.58
N GLN A 85 10.11 1.45 14.00
CA GLN A 85 9.06 2.47 13.94
C GLN A 85 8.10 2.23 12.77
N ILE A 86 8.55 1.58 11.69
CA ILE A 86 7.78 1.36 10.46
C ILE A 86 7.34 -0.08 10.30
N ALA A 87 6.17 -0.27 9.70
CA ALA A 87 5.60 -1.58 9.40
C ALA A 87 6.07 -2.13 8.04
N ALA A 88 6.55 -1.27 7.14
CA ALA A 88 6.99 -1.64 5.79
C ALA A 88 7.98 -0.60 5.24
N ILE A 89 8.79 -1.00 4.26
CA ILE A 89 9.53 -0.08 3.40
C ILE A 89 8.63 0.29 2.21
N GLY A 90 8.37 1.56 2.01
CA GLY A 90 7.49 2.03 0.92
C GLY A 90 6.91 3.43 1.15
N GLU A 91 6.49 4.09 0.06
CA GLU A 91 6.40 3.53 -1.31
C GLU A 91 7.75 3.56 -2.02
N ILE A 92 8.11 2.46 -2.60
CA ILE A 92 9.30 2.33 -3.44
C ILE A 92 8.96 1.67 -4.77
N GLY A 93 9.76 1.87 -5.79
CA GLY A 93 9.45 1.22 -7.05
C GLY A 93 9.95 1.94 -8.30
N LEU A 94 9.16 1.82 -9.38
CA LEU A 94 9.50 2.38 -10.69
C LEU A 94 8.31 3.11 -11.30
N ASP A 95 8.53 4.35 -11.72
CA ASP A 95 7.52 5.16 -12.40
C ASP A 95 8.00 5.58 -13.78
N GLY A 96 7.33 5.09 -14.82
CA GLY A 96 7.69 5.39 -16.22
C GLY A 96 7.47 6.85 -16.64
N ARG A 97 6.82 7.65 -15.80
CA ARG A 97 6.68 9.10 -16.02
C ARG A 97 7.95 9.88 -15.66
N ASN A 98 8.77 9.36 -14.75
CA ASN A 98 10.06 9.93 -14.41
C ASN A 98 11.13 9.48 -15.44
N LYS A 99 11.83 10.44 -16.01
CA LYS A 99 12.84 10.20 -17.05
C LYS A 99 14.17 9.65 -16.50
N ASN A 100 14.45 9.83 -15.20
CA ASN A 100 15.68 9.35 -14.58
C ASN A 100 15.54 7.88 -14.13
N SER A 101 15.54 6.97 -15.10
CA SER A 101 15.35 5.54 -14.86
C SER A 101 16.52 4.89 -14.10
N GLU A 102 17.74 5.37 -14.27
CA GLU A 102 18.92 4.83 -13.57
C GLU A 102 18.88 5.18 -12.07
N TRP A 103 18.56 6.43 -11.74
CA TRP A 103 18.38 6.82 -10.35
C TRP A 103 17.29 6.00 -9.65
N GLN A 104 16.11 5.87 -10.30
CA GLN A 104 15.02 5.06 -9.75
C GLN A 104 15.47 3.63 -9.45
N LYS A 105 16.17 3.00 -10.39
CA LYS A 105 16.67 1.63 -10.22
C LYS A 105 17.67 1.54 -9.08
N GLN A 106 18.60 2.50 -9.00
CA GLN A 106 19.63 2.51 -7.96
C GLN A 106 19.00 2.65 -6.56
N ILE A 107 18.12 3.63 -6.38
CA ILE A 107 17.47 3.85 -5.07
C ILE A 107 16.50 2.72 -4.71
N LEU A 108 15.83 2.11 -5.70
CA LEU A 108 15.01 0.92 -5.48
C LEU A 108 15.83 -0.25 -4.95
N LEU A 109 16.99 -0.54 -5.55
CA LEU A 109 17.86 -1.63 -5.11
C LEU A 109 18.33 -1.43 -3.68
N GLN A 110 18.75 -0.23 -3.31
CA GLN A 110 19.16 0.08 -1.92
C GLN A 110 18.01 -0.14 -0.92
N GLN A 111 16.80 0.27 -1.26
CA GLN A 111 15.64 0.09 -0.40
C GLN A 111 15.17 -1.37 -0.32
N LEU A 112 15.31 -2.14 -1.40
CA LEU A 112 15.04 -3.58 -1.38
C LEU A 112 16.06 -4.34 -0.53
N ASP A 113 17.35 -3.96 -0.59
CA ASP A 113 18.38 -4.51 0.29
C ASP A 113 18.07 -4.20 1.76
N LEU A 114 17.62 -2.97 2.05
CA LEU A 114 17.21 -2.57 3.40
C LEU A 114 16.01 -3.42 3.88
N ALA A 115 14.97 -3.55 3.06
CA ALA A 115 13.80 -4.36 3.39
C ALA A 115 14.17 -5.83 3.66
N ALA A 116 15.03 -6.41 2.82
CA ALA A 116 15.50 -7.78 2.99
C ALA A 116 16.34 -7.98 4.25
N ASN A 117 17.20 -7.02 4.61
CA ASN A 117 18.05 -7.08 5.81
C ASN A 117 17.26 -7.02 7.12
N TYR A 118 16.13 -6.28 7.13
CA TYR A 118 15.28 -6.13 8.32
C TYR A 118 14.02 -7.02 8.27
N ASP A 119 13.89 -7.86 7.25
CA ASP A 119 12.71 -8.70 7.04
C ASP A 119 11.40 -7.89 7.10
N LEU A 120 11.40 -6.74 6.43
CA LEU A 120 10.24 -5.86 6.34
C LEU A 120 9.51 -6.05 5.00
N PRO A 121 8.18 -6.04 5.02
CA PRO A 121 7.40 -6.04 3.79
C PRO A 121 7.62 -4.75 2.98
N VAL A 122 7.36 -4.84 1.67
CA VAL A 122 7.52 -3.73 0.74
C VAL A 122 6.18 -3.28 0.18
N VAL A 123 5.96 -1.95 0.16
CA VAL A 123 4.86 -1.31 -0.57
C VAL A 123 5.40 -0.80 -1.90
N PHE A 124 5.03 -1.49 -2.98
CA PHE A 124 5.52 -1.18 -4.32
C PHE A 124 4.64 -0.18 -5.06
N HIS A 125 5.25 0.90 -5.53
CA HIS A 125 4.71 1.81 -6.53
C HIS A 125 5.18 1.43 -7.94
N VAL A 126 4.26 1.15 -8.86
CA VAL A 126 4.63 0.75 -10.24
C VAL A 126 3.74 1.40 -11.27
N VAL A 127 4.31 2.26 -12.11
CA VAL A 127 3.61 2.88 -13.24
C VAL A 127 4.36 2.57 -14.54
N HIS A 128 3.73 1.80 -15.44
CA HIS A 128 4.26 1.40 -16.75
C HIS A 128 5.61 0.64 -16.74
N LYS A 129 6.05 0.12 -15.56
CA LYS A 129 7.35 -0.52 -15.35
C LYS A 129 7.26 -1.90 -14.70
N TYR A 130 6.12 -2.57 -14.77
CA TYR A 130 5.91 -3.89 -14.16
C TYR A 130 6.95 -4.94 -14.61
N TYR A 131 7.31 -4.96 -15.89
CA TYR A 131 8.29 -5.92 -16.39
C TYR A 131 9.71 -5.66 -15.86
N ASP A 132 10.10 -4.39 -15.75
CA ASP A 132 11.41 -4.02 -15.22
C ASP A 132 11.49 -4.39 -13.73
N LEU A 133 10.45 -4.09 -12.95
CA LEU A 133 10.36 -4.48 -11.54
C LEU A 133 10.38 -6.01 -11.37
N TYR A 134 9.59 -6.74 -12.17
CA TYR A 134 9.58 -8.21 -12.15
C TYR A 134 10.97 -8.79 -12.34
N LYS A 135 11.77 -8.29 -13.30
CA LYS A 135 13.14 -8.74 -13.52
C LYS A 135 14.05 -8.49 -12.32
N ILE A 136 13.93 -7.31 -11.71
CA ILE A 136 14.72 -6.95 -10.53
C ILE A 136 14.42 -7.93 -9.38
N ILE A 137 13.13 -8.11 -9.06
CA ILE A 137 12.71 -9.02 -7.98
C ILE A 137 13.16 -10.45 -8.26
N LYS A 138 12.86 -10.97 -9.45
CA LYS A 138 13.20 -12.35 -9.83
C LYS A 138 14.68 -12.64 -9.71
N ASN A 139 15.54 -11.71 -10.12
CA ASN A 139 16.96 -11.95 -10.20
C ASN A 139 17.72 -11.68 -8.91
N ASN A 140 17.24 -10.75 -8.07
CA ASN A 140 18.00 -10.28 -6.93
C ASN A 140 17.27 -10.48 -5.58
N PHE A 141 15.92 -10.46 -5.57
CA PHE A 141 15.12 -10.49 -4.35
C PHE A 141 13.97 -11.50 -4.39
N PRO A 142 14.23 -12.79 -4.70
CA PRO A 142 13.14 -13.76 -4.91
C PRO A 142 12.33 -14.08 -3.64
N LYS A 143 12.81 -13.69 -2.47
CA LYS A 143 12.16 -13.88 -1.16
C LYS A 143 11.51 -12.60 -0.62
N ILE A 144 11.51 -11.50 -1.40
CA ILE A 144 10.87 -10.26 -0.97
C ILE A 144 9.36 -10.49 -0.81
N HIS A 145 8.79 -9.95 0.25
CA HIS A 145 7.36 -10.01 0.52
C HIS A 145 6.76 -8.61 0.62
N GLY A 146 5.45 -8.50 0.47
CA GLY A 146 4.78 -7.20 0.46
C GLY A 146 3.62 -7.14 -0.52
N TYR A 147 3.39 -6.00 -1.12
CA TYR A 147 2.29 -5.82 -2.08
C TYR A 147 2.54 -4.69 -3.08
N LEU A 148 1.93 -4.85 -4.27
CA LEU A 148 1.82 -3.79 -5.26
C LEU A 148 0.60 -2.95 -4.92
N HIS A 149 0.80 -1.66 -4.54
CA HIS A 149 -0.32 -0.77 -4.29
C HIS A 149 -0.96 -0.29 -5.59
N ALA A 150 -2.21 0.17 -5.51
CA ALA A 150 -2.99 0.69 -6.64
C ALA A 150 -2.96 -0.22 -7.88
N PHE A 151 -2.98 -1.53 -7.67
CA PHE A 151 -2.77 -2.47 -8.75
C PHE A 151 -3.89 -2.41 -9.81
N ASN A 152 -3.51 -2.00 -11.01
CA ASN A 152 -4.37 -1.97 -12.18
C ASN A 152 -3.58 -2.37 -13.43
N SER A 153 -3.41 -3.68 -13.65
CA SER A 153 -2.64 -4.21 -14.77
C SER A 153 -3.28 -5.47 -15.36
N SER A 154 -2.57 -6.16 -16.27
CA SER A 154 -3.04 -7.36 -16.95
C SER A 154 -2.97 -8.62 -16.08
N LEU A 155 -3.65 -9.68 -16.55
CA LEU A 155 -3.61 -10.98 -15.90
C LEU A 155 -2.18 -11.56 -15.89
N ASP A 156 -1.46 -11.46 -17.00
CA ASP A 156 -0.07 -11.93 -17.10
C ASP A 156 0.85 -11.27 -16.04
N VAL A 157 0.63 -9.98 -15.77
CA VAL A 157 1.36 -9.27 -14.71
C VAL A 157 0.99 -9.85 -13.34
N ALA A 158 -0.30 -10.01 -13.05
CA ALA A 158 -0.76 -10.59 -11.79
C ALA A 158 -0.21 -12.02 -11.60
N GLU A 159 -0.22 -12.85 -12.64
CA GLU A 159 0.34 -14.20 -12.63
C GLU A 159 1.84 -14.23 -12.38
N ASN A 160 2.58 -13.29 -12.94
CA ASN A 160 4.02 -13.21 -12.75
C ASN A 160 4.38 -12.80 -11.31
N PHE A 161 3.73 -11.78 -10.75
CA PHE A 161 4.02 -11.33 -9.38
C PHE A 161 3.48 -12.28 -8.31
N SER A 162 2.41 -13.03 -8.59
CA SER A 162 1.89 -14.05 -7.66
C SER A 162 2.78 -15.29 -7.49
N LYS A 163 3.91 -15.34 -8.17
CA LYS A 163 4.97 -16.36 -7.96
C LYS A 163 5.89 -16.02 -6.79
N PHE A 164 5.79 -14.80 -6.28
CA PHE A 164 6.49 -14.32 -5.09
C PHE A 164 5.49 -14.17 -3.93
N ASP A 165 5.98 -13.89 -2.74
CA ASP A 165 5.15 -13.59 -1.57
C ASP A 165 4.62 -12.14 -1.63
N LEU A 166 4.02 -11.80 -2.78
CA LEU A 166 3.49 -10.48 -3.10
C LEU A 166 1.98 -10.52 -3.33
N ALA A 167 1.28 -9.62 -2.65
CA ALA A 167 -0.14 -9.37 -2.84
C ALA A 167 -0.40 -8.14 -3.73
N PHE A 168 -1.68 -7.83 -3.91
CA PHE A 168 -2.14 -6.70 -4.73
C PHE A 168 -3.15 -5.89 -3.95
N SER A 169 -2.89 -4.61 -3.76
CA SER A 169 -3.85 -3.71 -3.16
C SER A 169 -4.72 -3.06 -4.23
N ILE A 170 -6.02 -3.10 -4.00
CA ILE A 170 -7.05 -2.68 -4.95
C ILE A 170 -7.74 -1.44 -4.41
N GLY A 171 -7.67 -0.37 -5.18
CA GLY A 171 -8.30 0.92 -4.89
C GLY A 171 -9.54 1.21 -5.74
N CYS A 172 -9.88 2.49 -5.84
CA CYS A 172 -11.04 2.98 -6.58
C CYS A 172 -10.96 2.76 -8.11
N LYS A 173 -9.79 2.42 -8.63
CA LYS A 173 -9.55 2.10 -10.05
C LYS A 173 -9.10 0.64 -10.19
N PRO A 174 -10.01 -0.35 -10.01
CA PRO A 174 -9.64 -1.74 -10.01
C PRO A 174 -9.22 -2.23 -11.41
N PRO A 175 -8.46 -3.33 -11.50
CA PRO A 175 -8.16 -3.98 -12.77
C PRO A 175 -9.43 -4.62 -13.37
N LYS A 176 -9.31 -5.16 -14.59
CA LYS A 176 -10.40 -5.88 -15.25
C LYS A 176 -10.91 -7.02 -14.37
N LYS A 177 -12.19 -7.38 -14.60
CA LYS A 177 -12.91 -8.40 -13.81
C LYS A 177 -12.14 -9.72 -13.68
N GLU A 178 -11.60 -10.25 -14.77
CA GLU A 178 -10.85 -11.51 -14.77
C GLU A 178 -9.60 -11.45 -13.88
N VAL A 179 -8.92 -10.31 -13.87
CA VAL A 179 -7.72 -10.09 -13.04
C VAL A 179 -8.11 -10.00 -11.56
N LEU A 180 -9.15 -9.23 -11.25
CA LEU A 180 -9.63 -9.09 -9.88
C LEU A 180 -10.10 -10.44 -9.30
N GLN A 181 -10.82 -11.24 -10.09
CA GLN A 181 -11.24 -12.58 -9.69
C GLN A 181 -10.05 -13.53 -9.48
N TYR A 182 -9.02 -13.45 -10.35
CA TYR A 182 -7.80 -14.23 -10.20
C TYR A 182 -7.09 -13.93 -8.87
N ILE A 183 -6.88 -12.66 -8.56
CA ILE A 183 -6.23 -12.20 -7.33
C ILE A 183 -7.04 -12.62 -6.09
N PHE A 184 -8.37 -12.40 -6.13
CA PHE A 184 -9.27 -12.75 -5.04
C PHE A 184 -9.27 -14.25 -4.73
N ASN A 185 -9.37 -15.09 -5.75
CA ASN A 185 -9.40 -16.54 -5.59
C ASN A 185 -8.08 -17.13 -5.05
N ARG A 186 -6.97 -16.42 -5.21
CA ARG A 186 -5.67 -16.79 -4.65
C ARG A 186 -5.43 -16.25 -3.24
N SER A 187 -6.35 -15.49 -2.69
CA SER A 187 -6.19 -14.81 -1.39
C SER A 187 -4.96 -13.87 -1.37
N LEU A 188 -4.76 -13.12 -2.45
CA LEU A 188 -3.66 -12.16 -2.61
C LEU A 188 -4.17 -10.71 -2.71
N ILE A 189 -5.31 -10.41 -2.07
CA ILE A 189 -5.96 -9.11 -2.17
C ILE A 189 -5.89 -8.32 -0.88
N LEU A 190 -5.54 -7.05 -0.99
CA LEU A 190 -5.75 -5.99 -0.02
C LEU A 190 -6.72 -4.95 -0.58
N CYS A 191 -7.37 -4.20 0.28
CA CYS A 191 -8.21 -3.06 -0.09
C CYS A 191 -7.52 -1.78 0.35
N GLU A 192 -7.56 -0.75 -0.49
CA GLU A 192 -6.97 0.55 -0.18
C GLU A 192 -7.83 1.70 -0.70
N THR A 193 -7.63 2.89 -0.16
CA THR A 193 -8.18 4.12 -0.74
C THR A 193 -7.18 4.85 -1.62
N ASP A 194 -5.91 4.83 -1.28
CA ASP A 194 -4.88 5.74 -1.77
C ASP A 194 -5.27 7.21 -1.50
N ALA A 195 -6.02 7.44 -0.42
CA ALA A 195 -6.48 8.78 -0.05
C ALA A 195 -5.28 9.65 0.39
N PRO A 196 -5.23 10.91 -0.08
CA PRO A 196 -6.23 11.70 -0.80
C PRO A 196 -6.19 11.57 -2.33
N TYR A 197 -5.38 10.65 -2.87
CA TYR A 197 -5.26 10.41 -4.31
C TYR A 197 -6.36 9.48 -4.83
N GLN A 198 -6.36 9.17 -6.11
CA GLN A 198 -7.20 8.17 -6.77
C GLN A 198 -8.70 8.19 -6.37
N LYS A 199 -9.32 9.36 -6.31
CA LYS A 199 -10.75 9.47 -6.00
C LYS A 199 -11.63 8.63 -6.96
N PRO A 200 -12.81 8.16 -6.51
CA PRO A 200 -13.79 7.48 -7.35
C PRO A 200 -14.14 8.31 -8.58
N HIS A 201 -14.37 7.65 -9.73
CA HIS A 201 -14.58 8.31 -11.02
C HIS A 201 -15.71 9.36 -10.99
N ASP A 202 -16.83 9.03 -10.33
CA ASP A 202 -18.01 9.88 -10.28
C ASP A 202 -18.07 10.77 -9.03
N SER A 203 -16.99 10.84 -8.25
CA SER A 203 -16.93 11.67 -7.06
C SER A 203 -16.85 13.15 -7.42
N LYS A 204 -17.71 13.96 -6.77
CA LYS A 204 -17.69 15.43 -6.83
C LYS A 204 -16.74 16.04 -5.81
N GLU A 205 -16.20 15.23 -4.90
CA GLU A 205 -15.26 15.67 -3.89
C GLU A 205 -13.93 16.08 -4.53
N ASP A 206 -13.20 17.01 -3.93
CA ASP A 206 -11.94 17.51 -4.46
C ASP A 206 -10.82 16.46 -4.41
N PHE A 207 -10.87 15.58 -3.41
CA PHE A 207 -9.90 14.50 -3.21
C PHE A 207 -10.59 13.21 -2.71
N ASN A 208 -9.85 12.11 -2.62
CA ASN A 208 -10.36 10.85 -2.09
C ASN A 208 -10.38 10.86 -0.55
N HIS A 209 -11.33 10.16 0.06
CA HIS A 209 -11.54 10.07 1.50
C HIS A 209 -11.38 8.64 2.00
N LEU A 210 -10.95 8.45 3.25
CA LEU A 210 -10.76 7.13 3.88
C LEU A 210 -12.07 6.30 3.91
N LYS A 211 -13.23 6.95 4.06
CA LYS A 211 -14.55 6.30 4.02
C LYS A 211 -14.84 5.55 2.71
N ASN A 212 -14.17 5.96 1.62
CA ASN A 212 -14.38 5.37 0.30
C ASN A 212 -13.82 3.96 0.15
N LEU A 213 -13.08 3.44 1.15
CA LEU A 213 -12.76 2.01 1.22
C LEU A 213 -14.03 1.14 1.16
N GLY A 214 -15.14 1.62 1.70
CA GLY A 214 -16.43 0.96 1.57
C GLY A 214 -16.89 0.76 0.13
N LEU A 215 -16.62 1.72 -0.76
CA LEU A 215 -16.92 1.62 -2.20
C LEU A 215 -16.02 0.58 -2.88
N VAL A 216 -14.75 0.52 -2.51
CA VAL A 216 -13.80 -0.47 -3.02
C VAL A 216 -14.26 -1.89 -2.64
N VAL A 217 -14.59 -2.11 -1.37
CA VAL A 217 -15.08 -3.41 -0.87
C VAL A 217 -16.38 -3.81 -1.56
N GLU A 218 -17.32 -2.88 -1.78
CA GLU A 218 -18.58 -3.16 -2.49
C GLU A 218 -18.32 -3.51 -3.96
N ASN A 219 -17.35 -2.88 -4.62
CA ASN A 219 -16.96 -3.20 -5.99
C ASN A 219 -16.38 -4.61 -6.08
N ILE A 220 -15.47 -4.97 -5.17
CA ILE A 220 -14.89 -6.33 -5.11
C ILE A 220 -16.00 -7.37 -4.89
N LYS A 221 -16.92 -7.10 -3.96
CA LYS A 221 -18.07 -7.96 -3.68
C LYS A 221 -18.90 -8.24 -4.93
N LYS A 222 -19.25 -7.19 -5.70
CA LYS A 222 -20.01 -7.31 -6.94
C LYS A 222 -19.24 -8.07 -8.02
N THR A 223 -17.97 -7.72 -8.21
CA THR A 223 -17.14 -8.27 -9.28
C THR A 223 -16.79 -9.74 -9.06
N CYS A 224 -16.49 -10.12 -7.81
CA CYS A 224 -16.14 -11.49 -7.43
C CYS A 224 -17.35 -12.33 -7.02
N ASN A 225 -18.56 -11.76 -6.99
CA ASN A 225 -19.79 -12.43 -6.56
C ASN A 225 -19.63 -13.11 -5.18
N CYS A 226 -19.15 -12.35 -4.21
CA CYS A 226 -18.85 -12.85 -2.87
C CYS A 226 -19.50 -11.99 -1.78
N SER A 227 -19.40 -12.41 -0.52
CA SER A 227 -19.90 -11.65 0.62
C SER A 227 -18.82 -10.73 1.21
N PHE A 228 -19.23 -9.72 2.01
CA PHE A 228 -18.31 -8.93 2.84
C PHE A 228 -17.45 -9.82 3.77
N ASN A 229 -18.04 -10.92 4.27
CA ASN A 229 -17.34 -11.86 5.13
C ASN A 229 -16.20 -12.57 4.40
N ASN A 230 -16.41 -12.92 3.13
CA ASN A 230 -15.36 -13.51 2.29
C ASN A 230 -14.23 -12.51 2.06
N ILE A 231 -14.54 -11.26 1.69
CA ILE A 231 -13.51 -10.23 1.45
C ILE A 231 -12.71 -9.99 2.72
N PHE A 232 -13.38 -9.82 3.86
CA PHE A 232 -12.72 -9.62 5.15
C PHE A 232 -11.79 -10.80 5.52
N SER A 233 -12.25 -12.03 5.31
CA SER A 233 -11.45 -13.23 5.58
C SER A 233 -10.23 -13.32 4.66
N VAL A 234 -10.41 -13.04 3.36
CA VAL A 234 -9.34 -13.06 2.38
C VAL A 234 -8.31 -11.97 2.69
N GLN A 235 -8.75 -10.74 2.95
CA GLN A 235 -7.85 -9.64 3.31
C GLN A 235 -7.04 -9.97 4.58
N ASN A 236 -7.66 -10.54 5.62
CA ASN A 236 -6.91 -10.90 6.83
C ASN A 236 -5.88 -12.01 6.58
N LYS A 237 -6.19 -13.01 5.74
CA LYS A 237 -5.18 -13.99 5.32
C LYS A 237 -4.00 -13.34 4.60
N THR A 238 -4.29 -12.39 3.71
CA THR A 238 -3.27 -11.64 2.99
C THR A 238 -2.42 -10.78 3.94
N ILE A 239 -3.05 -10.11 4.91
CA ILE A 239 -2.37 -9.33 5.95
C ILE A 239 -1.42 -10.23 6.74
N ASN A 240 -1.88 -11.38 7.22
CA ASN A 240 -1.04 -12.31 7.99
C ASN A 240 0.12 -12.87 7.16
N MET A 241 -0.11 -13.15 5.86
CA MET A 241 0.95 -13.57 4.95
C MET A 241 2.06 -12.52 4.80
N ILE A 242 1.69 -11.22 4.73
CA ILE A 242 2.65 -10.14 4.49
C ILE A 242 3.31 -9.68 5.79
N PHE A 243 2.55 -9.53 6.86
CA PHE A 243 2.99 -8.84 8.07
C PHE A 243 3.25 -9.78 9.27
N GLU A 244 3.02 -11.09 9.14
CA GLU A 244 3.32 -12.12 10.16
C GLU A 244 2.93 -11.69 11.59
N ASP A 245 1.69 -11.28 11.81
CA ASP A 245 1.17 -10.78 13.09
C ASP A 245 1.81 -9.45 13.61
N LYS A 246 2.71 -8.83 12.82
CA LYS A 246 3.29 -7.51 13.16
C LYS A 246 2.23 -6.39 13.22
N LEU A 247 1.09 -6.59 12.53
CA LEU A 247 -0.08 -5.72 12.67
C LEU A 247 -1.04 -6.36 13.68
N GLU A 248 -1.03 -5.91 14.93
CA GLU A 248 -1.91 -6.44 15.97
C GLU A 248 -3.37 -6.53 15.50
N VAL A 249 -3.87 -7.74 15.37
CA VAL A 249 -5.30 -7.99 15.18
C VAL A 249 -5.93 -7.86 16.55
N ASN A 250 -6.14 -6.63 17.02
CA ASN A 250 -6.92 -6.40 18.22
C ASN A 250 -8.36 -6.87 17.96
N ASN A 251 -8.62 -8.14 18.31
CA ASN A 251 -9.95 -8.72 18.46
C ASN A 251 -10.58 -8.10 19.72
N ALA A 252 -11.06 -6.87 19.63
CA ALA A 252 -11.88 -6.24 20.65
C ALA A 252 -13.18 -5.70 20.02
#